data_be06ff7de4bb8e8cc6c5a5933e4d20ad
#
_entry.id   be06ff7de4bb8e8cc6c5a5933e4d20ad
#
_cell.length_a   1.000
_cell.length_b   1.000
_cell.length_c   1.000
_cell.angle_alpha   90.00
_cell.angle_beta   90.00
_cell.angle_gamma   90.00
#
_symmetry.space_group_name_H-M   'P 1'
#
loop_
_entity.id
_entity.type
_entity.pdbx_description
1 polymer ?
#
loop_
_entity_poly.entity_id
_entity_poly.type
_entity_poly.pdbx_seq_one_letter_code
_entity_poly.pdbx_strand_id
1 'polypeptide(L)'
;MRIYCHFFSARNAVFREIKETSDGYLMTYEASGLYLLPLKEKPEKSDWWWQKQNCERETKEPAHLLLQIEAIPKENGISFRLHTETCDRVPIRIEVGVSANCLISGTGFRCPAQSGMKMMPTEGIVRMETQTDTVELGPVFGEHAKLNARGGAAKPSASEMTLCLNTYCHPEDRVFSIQKTN
;
A
#
# COMPACT_ATOMS: atom_id res chain seq x y z
N MET A 1 2.32 9.85 0.48
CA MET A 1 1.72 8.51 0.67
C MET A 1 0.88 8.18 -0.55
N ARG A 2 0.92 6.95 -1.02
CA ARG A 2 0.11 6.44 -2.15
C ARG A 2 -0.48 5.11 -1.76
N ILE A 3 -1.69 4.81 -2.25
CA ILE A 3 -2.37 3.57 -1.95
C ILE A 3 -2.77 2.88 -3.25
N TYR A 4 -2.53 1.60 -3.31
CA TYR A 4 -2.82 0.76 -4.45
C TYR A 4 -3.69 -0.41 -4.04
N CYS A 5 -4.76 -0.62 -4.79
CA CYS A 5 -5.57 -1.83 -4.73
C CYS A 5 -5.21 -2.73 -5.90
N HIS A 6 -5.03 -3.99 -5.64
CA HIS A 6 -4.65 -4.97 -6.66
C HIS A 6 -5.88 -5.65 -7.30
N PHE A 7 -6.86 -4.86 -7.71
CA PHE A 7 -7.84 -5.35 -8.67
C PHE A 7 -7.21 -5.49 -10.05
N PHE A 8 -7.65 -6.45 -10.80
CA PHE A 8 -7.14 -6.65 -12.16
C PHE A 8 -7.35 -5.44 -13.08
N SER A 9 -8.45 -4.73 -12.91
CA SER A 9 -8.85 -3.58 -13.73
C SER A 9 -8.67 -2.21 -13.05
N ALA A 10 -8.38 -2.17 -11.75
CA ALA A 10 -8.18 -0.92 -11.05
C ALA A 10 -6.77 -0.38 -11.30
N ARG A 11 -6.67 0.86 -11.77
CA ARG A 11 -5.38 1.47 -12.08
C ARG A 11 -4.81 2.19 -10.89
N ASN A 12 -5.35 3.22 -10.38
CA ASN A 12 -4.81 3.97 -9.23
C ASN A 12 -5.95 4.36 -8.30
N ALA A 13 -5.69 4.33 -7.00
CA ALA A 13 -6.61 4.89 -6.04
C ALA A 13 -6.62 6.42 -6.18
N VAL A 14 -7.73 6.96 -6.64
CA VAL A 14 -7.99 8.39 -6.61
C VAL A 14 -9.03 8.62 -5.54
N PHE A 15 -8.66 9.31 -4.47
CA PHE A 15 -9.62 9.70 -3.45
C PHE A 15 -10.65 10.64 -4.05
N ARG A 16 -11.90 10.27 -3.98
CA ARG A 16 -13.00 11.06 -4.52
C ARG A 16 -13.43 12.17 -3.58
N GLU A 17 -13.21 11.96 -2.31
CA GLU A 17 -13.67 12.87 -1.27
C GLU A 17 -12.63 12.99 -0.16
N ILE A 18 -12.41 14.20 0.29
CA ILE A 18 -11.63 14.52 1.49
C ILE A 18 -12.54 15.43 2.33
N LYS A 19 -12.91 14.93 3.51
CA LYS A 19 -13.72 15.68 4.47
C LYS A 19 -12.88 16.02 5.69
N GLU A 20 -13.01 17.23 6.17
CA GLU A 20 -12.56 17.62 7.49
C GLU A 20 -13.50 17.02 8.54
N THR A 21 -12.94 16.49 9.62
CA THR A 21 -13.66 15.92 10.76
C THR A 21 -13.25 16.67 12.04
N SER A 22 -13.87 16.37 13.17
CA SER A 22 -13.49 16.98 14.46
C SER A 22 -12.02 16.73 14.82
N ASP A 23 -11.46 15.61 14.38
CA ASP A 23 -10.16 15.12 14.83
C ASP A 23 -9.09 15.12 13.73
N GLY A 24 -9.46 15.47 12.50
CA GLY A 24 -8.55 15.48 11.36
C GLY A 24 -9.26 15.40 10.02
N TYR A 25 -8.88 14.44 9.18
CA TYR A 25 -9.39 14.32 7.81
C TYR A 25 -9.80 12.88 7.51
N LEU A 26 -10.95 12.73 6.85
CA LEU A 26 -11.41 11.46 6.28
C LEU A 26 -11.28 11.51 4.77
N MET A 27 -10.56 10.56 4.22
CA MET A 27 -10.39 10.35 2.78
C MET A 27 -11.12 9.08 2.38
N THR A 28 -12.02 9.20 1.39
CA THR A 28 -12.80 8.05 0.89
C THR A 28 -12.42 7.74 -0.54
N TYR A 29 -12.21 6.47 -0.81
CA TYR A 29 -11.93 5.92 -2.12
C TYR A 29 -12.83 4.73 -2.40
N GLU A 30 -13.48 4.75 -3.54
CA GLU A 30 -14.25 3.63 -4.05
C GLU A 30 -13.63 3.09 -5.32
N ALA A 31 -13.49 1.79 -5.41
CA ALA A 31 -13.08 1.10 -6.61
C ALA A 31 -13.99 -0.07 -6.90
N SER A 32 -14.20 -0.32 -8.17
CA SER A 32 -14.73 -1.57 -8.66
C SER A 32 -13.69 -2.24 -9.56
N GLY A 33 -13.59 -3.53 -9.46
CA GLY A 33 -12.63 -4.31 -10.23
C GLY A 33 -13.19 -5.67 -10.59
N LEU A 34 -12.64 -6.26 -11.63
CA LEU A 34 -12.98 -7.61 -12.04
C LEU A 34 -11.97 -8.61 -11.47
N TYR A 35 -12.46 -9.67 -10.86
CA TYR A 35 -11.65 -10.82 -10.54
C TYR A 35 -11.66 -11.81 -11.69
N LEU A 36 -10.47 -12.23 -12.07
CA LEU A 36 -10.31 -13.34 -13.00
C LEU A 36 -10.24 -14.64 -12.19
N LEU A 37 -11.17 -15.53 -12.46
CA LEU A 37 -11.13 -16.87 -11.89
C LEU A 37 -9.92 -17.65 -12.43
N PRO A 38 -9.43 -18.66 -11.72
CA PRO A 38 -8.44 -19.59 -12.26
C PRO A 38 -8.96 -20.20 -13.57
N LEU A 39 -8.05 -20.52 -14.50
CA LEU A 39 -8.41 -21.29 -15.67
C LEU A 39 -8.98 -22.65 -15.24
N LYS A 40 -10.07 -23.08 -15.88
CA LYS A 40 -10.70 -24.40 -15.61
C LYS A 40 -9.76 -25.57 -15.92
N GLU A 41 -8.96 -25.39 -16.97
CA GLU A 41 -7.98 -26.39 -17.39
C GLU A 41 -6.58 -25.79 -17.30
N LYS A 42 -5.65 -26.57 -16.79
CA LYS A 42 -4.24 -26.18 -16.76
C LYS A 42 -3.70 -26.24 -18.19
N PRO A 43 -3.16 -25.14 -18.76
CA PRO A 43 -2.60 -25.16 -20.09
C PRO A 43 -1.42 -26.16 -20.16
N GLU A 44 -1.35 -26.96 -21.23
CA GLU A 44 -0.30 -27.96 -21.44
C GLU A 44 1.11 -27.32 -21.51
N LYS A 45 1.19 -26.10 -22.00
CA LYS A 45 2.42 -25.29 -22.05
C LYS A 45 2.25 -24.05 -21.20
N SER A 46 3.32 -23.69 -20.49
CA SER A 46 3.45 -22.39 -19.85
C SER A 46 3.50 -21.32 -20.94
N ASP A 47 2.32 -20.92 -21.42
CA ASP A 47 2.22 -19.82 -22.37
C ASP A 47 2.38 -18.51 -21.57
N TRP A 48 3.48 -17.84 -21.77
CA TRP A 48 3.79 -16.55 -21.18
C TRP A 48 2.89 -15.42 -21.69
N TRP A 49 2.05 -15.67 -22.68
CA TRP A 49 1.06 -14.73 -23.20
C TRP A 49 -0.12 -14.59 -22.24
N TRP A 50 0.17 -13.94 -21.11
CA TRP A 50 -0.82 -13.68 -20.07
C TRP A 50 -2.08 -12.96 -20.60
N GLN A 51 -1.96 -12.18 -21.68
CA GLN A 51 -3.10 -11.52 -22.32
C GLN A 51 -4.09 -12.53 -22.88
N LYS A 52 -3.61 -13.55 -23.57
CA LYS A 52 -4.43 -14.63 -24.10
C LYS A 52 -5.07 -15.45 -22.99
N GLN A 53 -4.28 -15.82 -21.99
CA GLN A 53 -4.78 -16.53 -20.81
C GLN A 53 -5.85 -15.74 -20.06
N ASN A 54 -5.74 -14.42 -20.00
CA ASN A 54 -6.72 -13.58 -19.33
C ASN A 54 -8.03 -13.44 -20.12
N CYS A 55 -8.00 -13.50 -21.45
CA CYS A 55 -9.21 -13.48 -22.27
C CYS A 55 -10.03 -14.77 -22.16
N GLU A 56 -9.38 -15.87 -21.80
CA GLU A 56 -10.01 -17.19 -21.65
C GLU A 56 -10.55 -17.44 -20.23
N ARG A 57 -10.24 -16.54 -19.28
CA ARG A 57 -10.71 -16.66 -17.90
C ARG A 57 -12.11 -16.11 -17.73
N GLU A 58 -12.93 -16.84 -17.00
CA GLU A 58 -14.19 -16.30 -16.53
C GLU A 58 -13.92 -15.14 -15.55
N THR A 59 -14.71 -14.10 -15.67
CA THR A 59 -14.71 -13.00 -14.71
C THR A 59 -15.77 -13.25 -13.65
N LYS A 60 -15.37 -13.11 -12.39
CA LYS A 60 -16.33 -12.99 -11.29
C LYS A 60 -17.02 -11.62 -11.40
N GLU A 61 -18.21 -11.50 -10.82
CA GLU A 61 -18.87 -10.19 -10.72
C GLU A 61 -17.95 -9.12 -10.16
N PRO A 62 -18.12 -7.85 -10.56
CA PRO A 62 -17.27 -6.77 -10.08
C PRO A 62 -17.26 -6.74 -8.55
N ALA A 63 -16.10 -6.87 -7.99
CA ALA A 63 -15.94 -6.63 -6.56
C ALA A 63 -15.92 -5.12 -6.32
N HIS A 64 -16.65 -4.68 -5.32
CA HIS A 64 -16.66 -3.29 -4.86
C HIS A 64 -15.73 -3.15 -3.65
N LEU A 65 -14.84 -2.19 -3.69
CA LEU A 65 -13.97 -1.83 -2.60
C LEU A 65 -14.30 -0.42 -2.14
N LEU A 66 -14.68 -0.29 -0.88
CA LEU A 66 -14.66 0.97 -0.17
C LEU A 66 -13.42 1.01 0.72
N LEU A 67 -12.61 2.04 0.53
CA LEU A 67 -11.42 2.30 1.32
C LEU A 67 -11.53 3.67 1.97
N GLN A 68 -11.49 3.71 3.28
CA GLN A 68 -11.51 4.94 4.07
C GLN A 68 -10.21 5.08 4.84
N ILE A 69 -9.67 6.29 4.87
CA ILE A 69 -8.47 6.61 5.63
C ILE A 69 -8.76 7.83 6.47
N GLU A 70 -8.67 7.65 7.77
CA GLU A 70 -8.64 8.76 8.71
C GLU A 70 -7.18 9.18 8.91
N ALA A 71 -6.91 10.46 8.77
CA ALA A 71 -5.63 11.08 9.08
C ALA A 71 -5.82 12.00 10.28
N ILE A 72 -5.30 11.60 11.43
CA ILE A 72 -5.49 12.28 12.71
C ILE A 72 -4.17 12.94 13.11
N PRO A 73 -4.06 14.28 13.10
CA PRO A 73 -2.91 14.98 13.58
C PRO A 73 -2.62 14.66 15.05
N LYS A 74 -1.35 14.55 15.38
CA LYS A 74 -0.82 14.38 16.75
C LYS A 74 0.22 15.45 16.99
N GLU A 75 0.58 15.69 18.25
CA GLU A 75 1.56 16.71 18.62
C GLU A 75 2.85 16.61 17.81
N ASN A 76 3.37 15.41 17.62
CA ASN A 76 4.64 15.16 16.92
C ASN A 76 4.47 14.33 15.63
N GLY A 77 3.28 14.31 15.01
CA GLY A 77 3.10 13.49 13.83
C GLY A 77 1.65 13.35 13.38
N ILE A 78 1.39 12.24 12.69
CA ILE A 78 0.08 11.91 12.16
C ILE A 78 -0.19 10.42 12.39
N SER A 79 -1.37 10.11 12.88
CA SER A 79 -1.89 8.74 12.94
C SER A 79 -2.84 8.50 11.77
N PHE A 80 -2.73 7.35 11.14
CA PHE A 80 -3.60 6.90 10.06
C PHE A 80 -4.37 5.67 10.48
N ARG A 81 -5.68 5.67 10.23
CA ARG A 81 -6.53 4.50 10.36
C ARG A 81 -7.06 4.13 8.98
N LEU A 82 -6.77 2.93 8.55
CA LEU A 82 -7.25 2.36 7.30
C LEU A 82 -8.43 1.44 7.59
N HIS A 83 -9.60 1.80 7.09
CA HIS A 83 -10.80 0.99 7.11
C HIS A 83 -11.14 0.52 5.70
N THR A 84 -11.50 -0.75 5.54
CA THR A 84 -11.85 -1.32 4.24
C THR A 84 -13.14 -2.14 4.33
N GLU A 85 -14.09 -1.81 3.48
CA GLU A 85 -15.26 -2.63 3.25
C GLU A 85 -15.11 -3.35 1.91
N THR A 86 -15.10 -4.66 1.94
CA THR A 86 -15.08 -5.47 0.75
C THR A 86 -15.62 -6.86 0.99
N CYS A 87 -15.95 -7.50 -0.12
CA CYS A 87 -16.42 -8.87 -0.13
C CYS A 87 -15.30 -9.92 -0.13
N ASP A 88 -14.07 -9.55 -0.52
CA ASP A 88 -12.94 -10.48 -0.71
C ASP A 88 -11.62 -9.88 -0.21
N ARG A 89 -10.62 -10.75 -0.01
CA ARG A 89 -9.26 -10.37 0.43
C ARG A 89 -8.48 -9.68 -0.70
N VAL A 90 -8.82 -8.44 -0.99
CA VAL A 90 -8.11 -7.62 -1.98
C VAL A 90 -6.76 -7.18 -1.42
N PRO A 91 -5.64 -7.45 -2.10
CA PRO A 91 -4.36 -6.94 -1.66
C PRO A 91 -4.30 -5.41 -1.80
N ILE A 92 -3.88 -4.75 -0.74
CA ILE A 92 -3.66 -3.31 -0.67
C ILE A 92 -2.18 -3.06 -0.39
N ARG A 93 -1.63 -2.04 -1.01
CA ARG A 93 -0.30 -1.53 -0.72
C ARG A 93 -0.36 -0.04 -0.46
N ILE A 94 0.18 0.36 0.68
CA ILE A 94 0.41 1.75 1.05
C ILE A 94 1.89 2.04 0.79
N GLU A 95 2.18 3.02 -0.05
CA GLU A 95 3.55 3.47 -0.33
C GLU A 95 3.82 4.77 0.42
N VAL A 96 4.85 4.77 1.24
CA VAL A 96 5.36 5.95 1.94
C VAL A 96 6.70 6.32 1.32
N GLY A 97 6.78 7.50 0.71
CA GLY A 97 8.03 8.04 0.17
C GLY A 97 8.91 8.58 1.32
N VAL A 98 10.18 8.22 1.31
CA VAL A 98 11.18 8.61 2.31
C VAL A 98 12.38 9.20 1.60
N SER A 99 12.95 10.26 2.14
CA SER A 99 14.19 10.85 1.61
C SER A 99 15.33 9.83 1.61
N ALA A 100 16.08 9.76 0.51
CA ALA A 100 17.24 8.89 0.40
C ALA A 100 18.46 9.33 1.25
N ASN A 101 18.34 10.44 1.98
CA ASN A 101 19.44 10.99 2.80
C ASN A 101 19.34 10.60 4.28
N CYS A 102 18.81 9.43 4.60
CA CYS A 102 18.68 8.96 5.97
C CYS A 102 19.19 7.52 6.12
N LEU A 103 19.46 7.15 7.36
CA LEU A 103 19.68 5.79 7.77
C LEU A 103 18.34 5.19 8.18
N ILE A 104 18.02 4.00 7.66
CA ILE A 104 16.80 3.30 7.98
C ILE A 104 17.11 2.06 8.80
N SER A 105 16.34 1.86 9.86
CA SER A 105 16.42 0.69 10.71
C SER A 105 15.05 0.18 11.13
N GLY A 106 14.97 -1.10 11.42
CA GLY A 106 13.77 -1.78 11.90
C GLY A 106 14.09 -3.19 12.35
N THR A 107 13.08 -4.02 12.56
CA THR A 107 13.28 -5.40 12.97
C THR A 107 14.14 -6.14 11.94
N GLY A 108 15.34 -6.53 12.35
CA GLY A 108 16.26 -7.34 11.54
C GLY A 108 17.00 -6.61 10.41
N PHE A 109 16.92 -5.29 10.31
CA PHE A 109 17.67 -4.55 9.29
C PHE A 109 18.15 -3.16 9.77
N ARG A 110 19.26 -2.72 9.17
CA ARG A 110 19.77 -1.35 9.25
C ARG A 110 20.59 -1.05 8.00
N CYS A 111 20.18 -0.05 7.22
CA CYS A 111 20.87 0.31 5.98
C CYS A 111 20.64 1.78 5.62
N PRO A 112 21.54 2.39 4.83
CA PRO A 112 21.28 3.70 4.27
C PRO A 112 20.12 3.62 3.27
N ALA A 113 19.26 4.64 3.29
CA ALA A 113 18.22 4.81 2.28
C ALA A 113 18.87 5.08 0.91
N GLN A 114 18.39 4.39 -0.10
CA GLN A 114 18.90 4.54 -1.47
C GLN A 114 17.78 4.96 -2.42
N SER A 115 18.09 5.90 -3.29
CA SER A 115 17.17 6.35 -4.33
C SER A 115 16.66 5.17 -5.17
N GLY A 116 15.35 5.14 -5.40
CA GLY A 116 14.69 4.09 -6.18
C GLY A 116 14.50 2.76 -5.44
N MET A 117 15.06 2.61 -4.24
CA MET A 117 14.90 1.41 -3.41
C MET A 117 13.45 1.27 -2.97
N LYS A 118 12.95 0.05 -2.98
CA LYS A 118 11.66 -0.32 -2.35
C LYS A 118 11.92 -1.34 -1.25
N MET A 119 11.37 -1.05 -0.08
CA MET A 119 11.50 -1.92 1.08
C MET A 119 10.11 -2.29 1.60
N MET A 120 9.94 -3.54 1.99
CA MET A 120 8.71 -4.08 2.57
C MET A 120 9.00 -4.57 3.99
N PRO A 121 8.95 -3.71 5.00
CA PRO A 121 9.03 -4.16 6.38
C PRO A 121 7.76 -4.97 6.71
N THR A 122 7.92 -6.03 7.49
CA THR A 122 6.84 -6.96 7.81
C THR A 122 6.17 -6.67 9.14
N GLU A 123 6.93 -6.12 10.09
CA GLU A 123 6.47 -5.88 11.47
C GLU A 123 7.29 -4.83 12.18
N GLY A 124 6.78 -4.36 13.32
CA GLY A 124 7.49 -3.45 14.20
C GLY A 124 7.42 -1.98 13.78
N ILE A 125 8.46 -1.24 14.12
CA ILE A 125 8.62 0.18 13.82
C ILE A 125 9.83 0.37 12.91
N VAL A 126 9.67 1.15 11.86
CA VAL A 126 10.77 1.60 11.00
C VAL A 126 11.19 2.99 11.45
N ARG A 127 12.46 3.11 11.82
CA ARG A 127 13.09 4.36 12.21
C ARG A 127 13.93 4.91 11.06
N MET A 128 13.76 6.19 10.79
CA MET A 128 14.46 6.96 9.77
C MET A 128 15.25 8.07 10.46
N GLU A 129 16.57 7.95 10.44
CA GLU A 129 17.50 8.85 11.13
C GLU A 129 18.23 9.73 10.12
N THR A 130 18.15 11.04 10.30
CA THR A 130 18.99 12.04 9.62
C THR A 130 20.05 12.57 10.61
N GLN A 131 20.81 13.59 10.23
CA GLN A 131 21.75 14.23 11.13
C GLN A 131 21.07 15.00 12.28
N THR A 132 19.83 15.44 12.08
CA THR A 132 19.14 16.35 13.00
C THR A 132 17.85 15.76 13.56
N ASP A 133 17.25 14.82 12.87
CA ASP A 133 15.90 14.36 13.18
C ASP A 133 15.78 12.85 13.06
N THR A 134 14.90 12.31 13.88
CA THR A 134 14.45 10.93 13.81
C THR A 134 12.94 10.89 13.59
N VAL A 135 12.50 10.10 12.64
CA VAL A 135 11.08 9.86 12.36
C VAL A 135 10.80 8.37 12.45
N GLU A 136 9.74 8.01 13.11
CA GLU A 136 9.26 6.63 13.23
C GLU A 136 7.98 6.43 12.42
N LEU A 137 7.94 5.32 11.68
CA LEU A 137 6.77 4.82 10.99
C LEU A 137 6.36 3.49 11.60
N GLY A 138 5.18 3.40 12.11
CA GLY A 138 4.69 2.13 12.64
C GLY A 138 3.38 2.17 13.44
N PRO A 139 2.90 1.00 13.84
CA PRO A 139 3.42 -0.31 13.48
C PRO A 139 3.32 -0.58 11.97
N VAL A 140 4.36 -1.17 11.38
CA VAL A 140 4.35 -1.59 9.99
C VAL A 140 3.80 -3.01 9.86
N PHE A 141 3.29 -3.33 8.67
CA PHE A 141 2.70 -4.63 8.38
C PHE A 141 3.05 -5.09 6.96
N GLY A 142 3.31 -6.38 6.80
CA GLY A 142 3.71 -6.99 5.53
C GLY A 142 3.06 -8.34 5.31
N GLU A 143 1.77 -8.35 5.01
CA GLU A 143 0.98 -9.57 4.87
C GLU A 143 1.12 -10.23 3.49
N HIS A 144 1.67 -9.53 2.52
CA HIS A 144 1.97 -10.06 1.19
C HIS A 144 3.15 -9.37 0.53
N ALA A 145 3.79 -10.05 -0.42
CA ALA A 145 4.96 -9.56 -1.15
C ALA A 145 4.65 -9.06 -2.58
N LYS A 146 3.41 -8.69 -2.88
CA LYS A 146 3.05 -8.20 -4.22
C LYS A 146 3.59 -6.80 -4.43
N LEU A 147 4.69 -6.69 -5.19
CA LEU A 147 5.35 -5.41 -5.50
C LEU A 147 4.75 -4.70 -6.72
N ASN A 148 4.19 -5.44 -7.65
CA ASN A 148 3.76 -4.89 -8.92
C ASN A 148 2.24 -4.67 -8.93
N ALA A 149 1.82 -3.42 -8.75
CA ALA A 149 0.54 -3.01 -9.30
C ALA A 149 0.68 -2.97 -10.83
N ARG A 150 -0.07 -3.76 -11.55
CA ARG A 150 -0.14 -3.65 -13.01
C ARG A 150 -0.71 -2.28 -13.37
N GLY A 151 -0.01 -1.55 -14.21
CA GLY A 151 -0.47 -0.30 -14.77
C GLY A 151 -0.04 0.94 -13.98
N GLY A 152 1.24 1.27 -14.00
CA GLY A 152 1.70 2.62 -13.76
C GLY A 152 1.88 3.00 -12.30
N ALA A 153 2.46 2.12 -11.50
CA ALA A 153 3.07 2.57 -10.26
C ALA A 153 3.99 3.75 -10.58
N ALA A 154 3.67 4.92 -10.05
CA ALA A 154 4.54 6.07 -10.24
C ALA A 154 5.94 5.69 -9.77
N LYS A 155 6.94 5.98 -10.58
CA LYS A 155 8.32 5.79 -10.17
C LYS A 155 8.56 6.68 -8.96
N PRO A 156 9.29 6.21 -7.93
CA PRO A 156 9.77 7.10 -6.88
C PRO A 156 10.52 8.28 -7.52
N SER A 157 10.48 9.45 -6.89
CA SER A 157 11.35 10.53 -7.34
C SER A 157 12.81 10.10 -7.23
N ALA A 158 13.69 10.74 -8.01
CA ALA A 158 15.12 10.39 -8.03
C ALA A 158 15.81 10.56 -6.65
N SER A 159 15.16 11.23 -5.70
CA SER A 159 15.65 11.47 -4.34
C SER A 159 14.94 10.64 -3.25
N GLU A 160 14.03 9.75 -3.62
CA GLU A 160 13.21 9.01 -2.67
C GLU A 160 13.43 7.51 -2.77
N MET A 161 13.37 6.86 -1.61
CA MET A 161 13.04 5.44 -1.51
C MET A 161 11.58 5.26 -1.11
N THR A 162 11.06 4.07 -1.25
CA THR A 162 9.67 3.76 -0.92
C THR A 162 9.58 2.66 0.13
N LEU A 163 8.91 2.94 1.24
CA LEU A 163 8.46 1.93 2.18
C LEU A 163 7.06 1.44 1.77
N CYS A 164 6.89 0.14 1.65
CA CYS A 164 5.65 -0.48 1.25
C CYS A 164 5.02 -1.20 2.45
N LEU A 165 3.86 -0.73 2.89
CA LEU A 165 3.03 -1.41 3.87
C LEU A 165 1.99 -2.22 3.10
N ASN A 166 2.07 -3.53 3.20
CA ASN A 166 1.26 -4.45 2.42
C ASN A 166 0.24 -5.16 3.31
N THR A 167 -1.03 -5.02 3.00
CA THR A 167 -2.12 -5.69 3.71
C THR A 167 -3.17 -6.20 2.73
N TYR A 168 -4.12 -6.95 3.25
CA TYR A 168 -5.35 -7.29 2.56
C TYR A 168 -6.50 -6.44 3.10
N CYS A 169 -7.59 -6.36 2.34
CA CYS A 169 -8.84 -5.89 2.90
C CYS A 169 -9.28 -6.81 4.02
N HIS A 170 -9.49 -6.24 5.19
CA HIS A 170 -9.95 -6.90 6.39
C HIS A 170 -11.15 -6.18 6.98
N PRO A 171 -12.03 -6.88 7.70
CA PRO A 171 -13.05 -6.21 8.52
C PRO A 171 -12.43 -5.42 9.69
N GLU A 172 -11.18 -5.72 10.05
CA GLU A 172 -10.46 -5.00 11.11
C GLU A 172 -9.65 -3.85 10.55
N ASP A 173 -9.68 -2.72 11.23
CA ASP A 173 -8.90 -1.54 10.88
C ASP A 173 -7.39 -1.79 11.02
N ARG A 174 -6.63 -1.18 10.12
CA ARG A 174 -5.18 -1.08 10.24
C ARG A 174 -4.79 0.32 10.66
N VAL A 175 -4.06 0.41 11.76
CA VAL A 175 -3.58 1.69 12.30
C VAL A 175 -2.07 1.75 12.21
N PHE A 176 -1.54 2.85 11.73
CA PHE A 176 -0.12 3.17 11.76
C PHE A 176 0.09 4.67 11.96
N SER A 177 1.26 5.08 12.37
CA SER A 177 1.59 6.48 12.57
C SER A 177 2.94 6.84 11.97
N ILE A 178 3.11 8.12 11.67
CA ILE A 178 4.38 8.75 11.33
C ILE A 178 4.62 9.80 12.40
N GLN A 179 5.69 9.65 13.17
CA GLN A 179 5.97 10.51 14.33
C GLN A 179 7.43 10.95 14.34
N LYS A 180 7.66 12.21 14.63
CA LYS A 180 9.00 12.72 14.95
C LYS A 180 9.33 12.31 16.39
N THR A 181 10.48 11.69 16.57
CA THR A 181 11.07 11.37 17.88
C THR A 181 12.36 12.16 18.00
N ASN A 182 12.52 12.86 19.08
CA ASN A 182 13.74 13.65 19.36
C ASN A 182 14.90 12.76 19.73
#